data_2333b9a226f4e26c0624c9cc19b1004a
#
_entry.id   2333b9a226f4e26c0624c9cc19b1004a
#
_cell.length_a   1.000
_cell.length_b   1.000
_cell.length_c   1.000
_cell.angle_alpha   90.00
_cell.angle_beta   90.00
_cell.angle_gamma   90.00
#
_symmetry.space_group_name_H-M   'P 1'
#
loop_
_entity.id
_entity.type
_entity.pdbx_description
1 polymer ?
#
loop_
_entity_poly.entity_id
_entity_poly.type
_entity_poly.pdbx_seq_one_letter_code
_entity_poly.pdbx_strand_id
1 'polypeptide(L)'
;MARSTAPAKPSLMLRFLFNRVVKALFWFAAASVVLVLIFRWVPPPGTALMVERKIESWTDGQPIDLQRTWQPWDKISNDLKVAVIAGEDQKFAEHWGFDVDAIQAALAHNELGGSVRGASTLSQQVSKNLFLWSGRSWLRKGLEAWFTGLIEVFWSKQRILEVYLNSVEWDDGVFGAEAAARHH
;
A
#
# COMPACT_ATOMS: atom_id res chain seq x y z
N MET A 1 -1.65 56.74 15.33
CA MET A 1 -0.43 55.99 15.60
C MET A 1 -0.75 54.48 15.68
N ALA A 2 -0.51 53.78 14.59
CA ALA A 2 -0.71 52.33 14.54
C ALA A 2 0.56 51.63 15.03
N ARG A 3 0.49 50.90 16.13
CA ARG A 3 1.60 50.06 16.62
C ARG A 3 1.75 48.88 15.68
N SER A 4 2.82 48.83 14.90
CA SER A 4 3.26 47.65 14.15
C SER A 4 3.69 46.58 15.17
N THR A 5 2.87 45.54 15.33
CA THR A 5 3.23 44.34 16.08
C THR A 5 4.05 43.43 15.17
N ALA A 6 5.37 43.50 15.31
CA ALA A 6 6.26 42.53 14.66
C ALA A 6 5.95 41.09 15.17
N PRO A 7 5.90 40.06 14.31
CA PRO A 7 5.64 38.69 14.76
C PRO A 7 6.73 38.23 15.72
N ALA A 8 6.32 37.65 16.83
CA ALA A 8 7.23 37.12 17.85
C ALA A 8 8.13 36.04 17.25
N LYS A 9 9.45 36.13 17.44
CA LYS A 9 10.40 35.12 16.98
C LYS A 9 10.11 33.80 17.70
N PRO A 10 10.00 32.66 16.98
CA PRO A 10 9.77 31.37 17.61
C PRO A 10 10.88 31.02 18.61
N SER A 11 10.49 30.42 19.74
CA SER A 11 11.42 30.03 20.80
C SER A 11 12.49 29.04 20.26
N LEU A 12 13.68 29.03 20.86
CA LEU A 12 14.77 28.12 20.50
C LEU A 12 14.32 26.65 20.54
N MET A 13 13.49 26.29 21.49
CA MET A 13 12.91 24.97 21.64
C MET A 13 12.03 24.61 20.43
N LEU A 14 11.17 25.53 19.97
CA LEU A 14 10.30 25.30 18.82
C LEU A 14 11.11 25.09 17.52
N ARG A 15 12.17 25.86 17.33
CA ARG A 15 13.11 25.67 16.20
C ARG A 15 13.84 24.33 16.28
N PHE A 16 14.26 23.90 17.47
CA PHE A 16 14.89 22.61 17.67
C PHE A 16 13.93 21.45 17.34
N LEU A 17 12.70 21.48 17.87
CA LEU A 17 11.67 20.49 17.57
C LEU A 17 11.33 20.46 16.08
N PHE A 18 11.12 21.61 15.46
CA PHE A 18 10.86 21.72 14.03
C PHE A 18 11.98 21.07 13.20
N ASN A 19 13.25 21.37 13.50
CA ASN A 19 14.39 20.78 12.79
C ASN A 19 14.46 19.26 12.97
N ARG A 20 14.07 18.72 14.14
CA ARG A 20 14.03 17.26 14.36
C ARG A 20 12.94 16.61 13.53
N VAL A 21 11.74 17.21 13.49
CA VAL A 21 10.63 16.72 12.66
C VAL A 21 11.00 16.75 11.18
N VAL A 22 11.55 17.85 10.68
CA VAL A 22 11.97 17.97 9.28
C VAL A 22 13.01 16.91 8.92
N LYS A 23 14.01 16.69 9.80
CA LYS A 23 15.01 15.63 9.59
C LYS A 23 14.39 14.24 9.59
N ALA A 24 13.44 13.96 10.49
CA ALA A 24 12.75 12.66 10.53
C ALA A 24 11.94 12.42 9.26
N LEU A 25 11.19 13.43 8.79
CA LEU A 25 10.44 13.35 7.52
C LEU A 25 11.37 13.15 6.31
N PHE A 26 12.50 13.85 6.28
CA PHE A 26 13.50 13.67 5.22
C PHE A 26 14.05 12.23 5.19
N TRP A 27 14.46 11.69 6.35
CA TRP A 27 14.97 10.33 6.41
C TRP A 27 13.91 9.27 6.13
N PHE A 28 12.66 9.51 6.56
CA PHE A 28 11.52 8.66 6.17
C PHE A 28 11.32 8.65 4.66
N ALA A 29 11.29 9.83 4.03
CA ALA A 29 11.14 9.93 2.57
C ALA A 29 12.31 9.26 1.84
N ALA A 30 13.55 9.50 2.25
CA ALA A 30 14.72 8.86 1.66
C ALA A 30 14.69 7.33 1.81
N ALA A 31 14.40 6.83 3.00
CA ALA A 31 14.30 5.39 3.26
C ALA A 31 13.17 4.73 2.44
N SER A 32 11.99 5.36 2.35
CA SER A 32 10.87 4.84 1.55
C SER A 32 11.21 4.79 0.07
N VAL A 33 11.87 5.81 -0.48
CA VAL A 33 12.33 5.80 -1.88
C VAL A 33 13.34 4.67 -2.12
N VAL A 34 14.35 4.53 -1.24
CA VAL A 34 15.35 3.45 -1.36
C VAL A 34 14.68 2.08 -1.31
N LEU A 35 13.75 1.86 -0.40
CA LEU A 35 13.02 0.60 -0.26
C LEU A 35 12.20 0.27 -1.52
N VAL A 36 11.48 1.26 -2.05
CA VAL A 36 10.71 1.11 -3.30
C VAL A 36 11.64 0.81 -4.47
N LEU A 37 12.80 1.47 -4.57
CA LEU A 37 13.79 1.19 -5.61
C LEU A 37 14.37 -0.21 -5.50
N ILE A 38 14.67 -0.70 -4.30
CA ILE A 38 15.13 -2.08 -4.10
C ILE A 38 14.07 -3.07 -4.60
N PHE A 39 12.82 -2.90 -4.19
CA PHE A 39 11.72 -3.81 -4.58
C PHE A 39 11.26 -3.65 -6.03
N ARG A 40 11.78 -2.68 -6.76
CA ARG A 40 11.61 -2.61 -8.22
C ARG A 40 12.17 -3.85 -8.91
N TRP A 41 13.31 -4.38 -8.44
CA TRP A 41 14.01 -5.50 -9.06
C TRP A 41 14.09 -6.73 -8.16
N VAL A 42 14.14 -6.53 -6.85
CA VAL A 42 14.25 -7.62 -5.87
C VAL A 42 12.85 -8.02 -5.40
N PRO A 43 12.49 -9.31 -5.44
CA PRO A 43 11.26 -9.79 -4.83
C PRO A 43 11.23 -9.44 -3.33
N PRO A 44 10.16 -8.80 -2.84
CA PRO A 44 10.02 -8.54 -1.41
C PRO A 44 10.06 -9.87 -0.63
N PRO A 45 10.86 -9.98 0.44
CA PRO A 45 10.97 -11.23 1.22
C PRO A 45 9.69 -11.57 1.99
N GLY A 46 8.86 -10.58 2.26
CA GLY A 46 7.57 -10.66 2.92
C GLY A 46 6.81 -9.35 2.77
N THR A 47 5.64 -9.27 3.37
CA THR A 47 4.81 -8.05 3.40
C THR A 47 4.56 -7.63 4.84
N ALA A 48 4.22 -6.35 5.04
CA ALA A 48 3.80 -5.85 6.36
C ALA A 48 2.56 -6.61 6.87
N LEU A 49 1.65 -6.97 5.96
CA LEU A 49 0.48 -7.80 6.29
C LEU A 49 0.86 -9.19 6.81
N MET A 50 1.87 -9.85 6.22
CA MET A 50 2.37 -11.14 6.74
C MET A 50 2.95 -11.02 8.14
N VAL A 51 3.68 -9.94 8.41
CA VAL A 51 4.22 -9.66 9.75
C VAL A 51 3.08 -9.45 10.74
N GLU A 52 2.07 -8.68 10.35
CA GLU A 52 0.87 -8.45 11.18
C GLU A 52 0.14 -9.76 11.49
N ARG A 53 -0.14 -10.60 10.49
CA ARG A 53 -0.74 -11.92 10.68
C ARG A 53 0.05 -12.82 11.63
N LYS A 54 1.38 -12.76 11.54
CA LYS A 54 2.24 -13.53 12.45
C LYS A 54 2.18 -13.03 13.89
N ILE A 55 2.11 -11.70 14.08
CA ILE A 55 1.95 -11.10 15.42
C ILE A 55 0.58 -11.44 16.00
N GLU A 56 -0.51 -11.29 15.22
CA GLU A 56 -1.86 -11.66 15.63
C GLU A 56 -1.92 -13.11 16.06
N SER A 57 -1.36 -14.01 15.28
CA SER A 57 -1.27 -15.45 15.58
C SER A 57 -0.57 -15.73 16.93
N TRP A 58 0.47 -14.98 17.27
CA TRP A 58 1.15 -15.12 18.56
C TRP A 58 0.34 -14.56 19.73
N THR A 59 -0.37 -13.45 19.51
CA THR A 59 -1.20 -12.83 20.55
C THR A 59 -2.45 -13.65 20.86
N ASP A 60 -3.03 -14.27 19.84
CA ASP A 60 -4.27 -15.06 19.96
C ASP A 60 -4.01 -16.52 20.37
N GLY A 61 -2.73 -16.92 20.44
CA GLY A 61 -2.33 -18.27 20.78
C GLY A 61 -2.71 -19.32 19.74
N GLN A 62 -3.05 -18.90 18.52
CA GLN A 62 -3.39 -19.77 17.39
C GLN A 62 -2.29 -19.68 16.33
N PRO A 63 -1.37 -20.67 16.26
CA PRO A 63 -0.29 -20.65 15.28
C PRO A 63 -0.82 -20.65 13.85
N ILE A 64 -0.42 -19.66 13.05
CA ILE A 64 -0.70 -19.61 11.61
C ILE A 64 0.54 -20.08 10.83
N ASP A 65 0.32 -20.94 9.83
CA ASP A 65 1.33 -21.33 8.85
C ASP A 65 1.22 -20.41 7.64
N LEU A 66 2.18 -19.48 7.52
CA LEU A 66 2.21 -18.53 6.40
C LEU A 66 2.81 -19.20 5.17
N GLN A 67 1.97 -19.47 4.19
CA GLN A 67 2.35 -20.06 2.92
C GLN A 67 2.54 -18.99 1.87
N ARG A 68 3.72 -18.96 1.25
CA ARG A 68 4.02 -18.07 0.14
C ARG A 68 5.12 -18.66 -0.74
N THR A 69 4.88 -18.67 -2.03
CA THR A 69 5.87 -19.04 -3.05
C THR A 69 5.89 -17.98 -4.13
N TRP A 70 7.01 -17.25 -4.24
CA TRP A 70 7.16 -16.23 -5.28
C TRP A 70 7.24 -16.87 -6.66
N GLN A 71 6.42 -16.36 -7.59
CA GLN A 71 6.51 -16.71 -9.00
C GLN A 71 6.90 -15.50 -9.84
N PRO A 72 7.92 -15.62 -10.71
CA PRO A 72 8.26 -14.56 -11.64
C PRO A 72 7.13 -14.35 -12.66
N TRP A 73 7.07 -13.16 -13.23
CA TRP A 73 6.00 -12.72 -14.12
C TRP A 73 5.61 -13.72 -15.21
N ASP A 74 6.60 -14.30 -15.88
CA ASP A 74 6.43 -15.27 -16.99
C ASP A 74 5.85 -16.63 -16.54
N LYS A 75 5.89 -16.93 -15.27
CA LYS A 75 5.31 -18.15 -14.67
C LYS A 75 3.88 -17.98 -14.17
N ILE A 76 3.40 -16.75 -14.06
CA ILE A 76 2.02 -16.46 -13.66
C ILE A 76 1.11 -16.55 -14.89
N SER A 77 -0.04 -17.25 -14.76
CA SER A 77 -1.02 -17.37 -15.85
C SER A 77 -1.50 -16.02 -16.37
N ASN A 78 -1.60 -15.87 -17.68
CA ASN A 78 -2.15 -14.67 -18.30
C ASN A 78 -3.64 -14.52 -17.98
N ASP A 79 -4.38 -15.62 -17.89
CA ASP A 79 -5.80 -15.59 -17.53
C ASP A 79 -6.01 -15.04 -16.12
N LEU A 80 -5.14 -15.42 -15.18
CA LEU A 80 -5.18 -14.87 -13.82
C LEU A 80 -4.87 -13.37 -13.80
N LYS A 81 -3.87 -12.91 -14.55
CA LYS A 81 -3.54 -11.48 -14.68
C LYS A 81 -4.75 -10.68 -15.19
N VAL A 82 -5.40 -11.18 -16.23
CA VAL A 82 -6.58 -10.54 -16.81
C VAL A 82 -7.75 -10.58 -15.84
N ALA A 83 -8.00 -11.71 -15.19
CA ALA A 83 -9.11 -11.87 -14.24
C ALA A 83 -8.97 -10.91 -13.05
N VAL A 84 -7.76 -10.75 -12.52
CA VAL A 84 -7.49 -9.82 -11.41
C VAL A 84 -7.69 -8.36 -11.84
N ILE A 85 -7.18 -7.95 -12.99
CA ILE A 85 -7.42 -6.59 -13.52
C ILE A 85 -8.91 -6.35 -13.74
N ALA A 86 -9.63 -7.31 -14.33
CA ALA A 86 -11.05 -7.18 -14.60
C ALA A 86 -11.89 -7.12 -13.31
N GLY A 87 -11.49 -7.84 -12.27
CA GLY A 87 -12.21 -7.88 -10.99
C GLY A 87 -11.90 -6.76 -10.04
N GLU A 88 -10.62 -6.36 -9.97
CA GLU A 88 -10.14 -5.42 -8.95
C GLU A 88 -9.98 -3.99 -9.47
N ASP A 89 -9.54 -3.81 -10.73
CA ASP A 89 -9.12 -2.50 -11.23
C ASP A 89 -9.10 -2.45 -12.76
N GLN A 90 -10.29 -2.33 -13.38
CA GLN A 90 -10.45 -2.39 -14.84
C GLN A 90 -9.66 -1.33 -15.61
N LYS A 91 -9.37 -0.19 -14.98
CA LYS A 91 -8.60 0.92 -15.57
C LYS A 91 -7.14 0.91 -15.11
N PHE A 92 -6.63 -0.20 -14.57
CA PHE A 92 -5.28 -0.28 -13.99
C PHE A 92 -4.18 0.28 -14.89
N ALA A 93 -4.26 0.06 -16.20
CA ALA A 93 -3.27 0.55 -17.16
C ALA A 93 -3.40 2.05 -17.49
N GLU A 94 -4.51 2.69 -17.14
CA GLU A 94 -4.86 4.04 -17.58
C GLU A 94 -4.57 5.11 -16.53
N HIS A 95 -4.67 4.77 -15.23
CA HIS A 95 -4.48 5.72 -14.13
C HIS A 95 -3.10 5.60 -13.47
N TRP A 96 -2.73 6.62 -12.71
CA TRP A 96 -1.50 6.71 -11.90
C TRP A 96 -1.78 6.39 -10.43
N GLY A 97 -2.21 5.16 -10.17
CA GLY A 97 -2.45 4.65 -8.83
C GLY A 97 -3.77 5.04 -8.18
N PHE A 98 -4.50 5.99 -8.75
CA PHE A 98 -5.79 6.46 -8.24
C PHE A 98 -6.81 6.55 -9.38
N ASP A 99 -7.86 5.73 -9.32
CA ASP A 99 -9.00 5.84 -10.23
C ASP A 99 -10.01 6.85 -9.65
N VAL A 100 -9.90 8.10 -10.12
CA VAL A 100 -10.75 9.21 -9.64
C VAL A 100 -12.22 8.96 -9.99
N ASP A 101 -12.50 8.37 -11.15
CA ASP A 101 -13.87 8.08 -11.57
C ASP A 101 -14.50 7.01 -10.68
N ALA A 102 -13.74 5.95 -10.38
CA ALA A 102 -14.19 4.90 -9.45
C ALA A 102 -14.41 5.43 -8.04
N ILE A 103 -13.54 6.34 -7.56
CA ILE A 103 -13.70 7.01 -6.25
C ILE A 103 -14.99 7.83 -6.24
N GLN A 104 -15.25 8.64 -7.26
CA GLN A 104 -16.46 9.45 -7.35
C GLN A 104 -17.73 8.57 -7.42
N ALA A 105 -17.70 7.51 -8.24
CA ALA A 105 -18.79 6.56 -8.35
C ALA A 105 -19.08 5.83 -7.04
N ALA A 106 -18.02 5.45 -6.28
CA ALA A 106 -18.16 4.82 -4.98
C ALA A 106 -18.74 5.78 -3.93
N LEU A 107 -18.31 7.03 -3.92
CA LEU A 107 -18.86 8.06 -3.01
C LEU A 107 -20.35 8.28 -3.27
N ALA A 108 -20.74 8.48 -4.54
CA ALA A 108 -22.15 8.66 -4.90
C ALA A 108 -23.01 7.44 -4.55
N HIS A 109 -22.49 6.21 -4.75
CA HIS A 109 -23.19 4.98 -4.36
C HIS A 109 -23.38 4.87 -2.84
N ASN A 110 -22.32 5.19 -2.08
CA ASN A 110 -22.32 5.09 -0.61
C ASN A 110 -23.25 6.13 0.04
N GLU A 111 -23.42 7.31 -0.57
CA GLU A 111 -24.38 8.33 -0.14
C GLU A 111 -25.84 7.87 -0.28
N LEU A 112 -26.13 6.98 -1.21
CA LEU A 112 -27.47 6.42 -1.41
C LEU A 112 -27.86 5.32 -0.39
N GLY A 113 -26.98 4.99 0.57
CA GLY A 113 -27.26 4.09 1.68
C GLY A 113 -27.23 2.60 1.33
N GLY A 114 -26.60 2.22 0.24
CA GLY A 114 -26.35 0.84 -0.16
C GLY A 114 -25.18 0.17 0.58
N SER A 115 -24.81 -1.03 0.15
CA SER A 115 -23.58 -1.69 0.63
C SER A 115 -22.35 -0.83 0.30
N VAL A 116 -21.42 -0.68 1.27
CA VAL A 116 -20.23 0.16 1.09
C VAL A 116 -19.39 -0.36 -0.09
N ARG A 117 -19.30 0.44 -1.16
CA ARG A 117 -18.45 0.13 -2.32
C ARG A 117 -17.06 0.70 -2.09
N GLY A 118 -16.04 -0.15 -2.22
CA GLY A 118 -14.64 0.25 -2.25
C GLY A 118 -14.22 0.76 -3.63
N ALA A 119 -13.21 1.62 -3.67
CA ALA A 119 -12.61 2.12 -4.90
C ALA A 119 -11.07 2.11 -4.80
N SER A 120 -10.51 1.16 -4.06
CA SER A 120 -9.06 1.02 -3.93
C SER A 120 -8.49 0.29 -5.14
N THR A 121 -7.50 0.90 -5.80
CA THR A 121 -6.82 0.34 -6.97
C THR A 121 -5.83 -0.77 -6.57
N LEU A 122 -5.36 -1.55 -7.54
CA LEU A 122 -4.29 -2.54 -7.36
C LEU A 122 -3.03 -1.92 -6.75
N SER A 123 -2.64 -0.73 -7.20
CA SER A 123 -1.48 0.00 -6.66
C SER A 123 -1.64 0.39 -5.20
N GLN A 124 -2.83 0.82 -4.78
CA GLN A 124 -3.14 1.12 -3.39
C GLN A 124 -3.13 -0.15 -2.53
N GLN A 125 -3.65 -1.26 -3.05
CA GLN A 125 -3.63 -2.54 -2.35
C GLN A 125 -2.20 -3.06 -2.16
N VAL A 126 -1.33 -2.98 -3.19
CA VAL A 126 0.10 -3.31 -3.08
C VAL A 126 0.77 -2.46 -2.02
N SER A 127 0.58 -1.14 -2.08
CA SER A 127 1.17 -0.19 -1.13
C SER A 127 0.77 -0.48 0.31
N LYS A 128 -0.52 -0.74 0.54
CA LYS A 128 -1.04 -1.13 1.85
C LYS A 128 -0.41 -2.44 2.33
N ASN A 129 -0.54 -3.50 1.55
CA ASN A 129 -0.13 -4.85 1.98
C ASN A 129 1.39 -4.97 2.18
N LEU A 130 2.18 -4.30 1.32
CA LEU A 130 3.63 -4.42 1.33
C LEU A 130 4.29 -3.58 2.43
N PHE A 131 3.80 -2.36 2.67
CA PHE A 131 4.49 -1.37 3.50
C PHE A 131 3.75 -0.99 4.79
N LEU A 132 2.44 -1.28 4.92
CA LEU A 132 1.60 -0.75 5.98
C LEU A 132 0.80 -1.85 6.69
N TRP A 133 0.22 -1.47 7.83
CA TRP A 133 -0.66 -2.32 8.64
C TRP A 133 -2.13 -2.25 8.18
N SER A 134 -2.96 -3.20 8.62
CA SER A 134 -4.37 -3.34 8.19
C SER A 134 -5.33 -2.33 8.83
N GLY A 135 -4.96 -1.72 9.95
CA GLY A 135 -5.80 -0.79 10.71
C GLY A 135 -6.34 0.38 9.89
N ARG A 136 -7.51 0.90 10.28
CA ARG A 136 -8.16 2.04 9.61
C ARG A 136 -7.80 3.34 10.33
N SER A 137 -6.98 4.18 9.70
CA SER A 137 -6.68 5.53 10.18
C SER A 137 -6.34 6.46 9.02
N TRP A 138 -6.58 7.76 9.20
CA TRP A 138 -6.22 8.78 8.21
C TRP A 138 -4.72 8.84 7.96
N LEU A 139 -3.91 8.63 9.01
CA LEU A 139 -2.45 8.56 8.88
C LEU A 139 -2.04 7.41 7.95
N ARG A 140 -2.57 6.21 8.20
CA ARG A 140 -2.30 5.06 7.33
C ARG A 140 -2.74 5.32 5.89
N LYS A 141 -3.91 5.94 5.68
CA LYS A 141 -4.39 6.28 4.33
C LYS A 141 -3.50 7.31 3.64
N GLY A 142 -2.95 8.27 4.37
CA GLY A 142 -1.95 9.20 3.86
C GLY A 142 -0.64 8.51 3.45
N LEU A 143 -0.17 7.56 4.28
CA LEU A 143 1.02 6.76 3.95
C LEU A 143 0.76 5.81 2.77
N GLU A 144 -0.43 5.24 2.64
CA GLU A 144 -0.84 4.44 1.49
C GLU A 144 -0.76 5.27 0.21
N ALA A 145 -1.29 6.50 0.23
CA ALA A 145 -1.20 7.40 -0.92
C ALA A 145 0.26 7.76 -1.25
N TRP A 146 1.10 7.98 -0.25
CA TRP A 146 2.54 8.22 -0.42
C TRP A 146 3.23 7.06 -1.14
N PHE A 147 3.09 5.83 -0.64
CA PHE A 147 3.71 4.66 -1.25
C PHE A 147 3.10 4.33 -2.62
N THR A 148 1.80 4.56 -2.81
CA THR A 148 1.14 4.42 -4.13
C THR A 148 1.78 5.35 -5.16
N GLY A 149 1.99 6.62 -4.83
CA GLY A 149 2.70 7.56 -5.70
C GLY A 149 4.13 7.10 -6.01
N LEU A 150 4.86 6.60 -5.01
CA LEU A 150 6.23 6.12 -5.22
C LEU A 150 6.28 4.89 -6.14
N ILE A 151 5.46 3.87 -5.91
CA ILE A 151 5.47 2.67 -6.78
C ILE A 151 5.03 2.99 -8.20
N GLU A 152 4.07 3.89 -8.40
CA GLU A 152 3.65 4.33 -9.75
C GLU A 152 4.74 5.10 -10.49
N VAL A 153 5.53 5.91 -9.79
CA VAL A 153 6.66 6.64 -10.39
C VAL A 153 7.82 5.71 -10.73
N PHE A 154 8.13 4.76 -9.84
CA PHE A 154 9.38 3.97 -9.97
C PHE A 154 9.18 2.57 -10.54
N TRP A 155 7.97 1.99 -10.51
CA TRP A 155 7.71 0.64 -11.02
C TRP A 155 6.91 0.70 -12.33
N SER A 156 7.03 -0.35 -13.14
CA SER A 156 6.10 -0.57 -14.25
C SER A 156 4.78 -1.15 -13.74
N LYS A 157 3.69 -0.96 -14.48
CA LYS A 157 2.40 -1.62 -14.20
C LYS A 157 2.54 -3.14 -14.10
N GLN A 158 3.37 -3.73 -14.96
CA GLN A 158 3.71 -5.13 -14.89
C GLN A 158 4.32 -5.50 -13.52
N ARG A 159 5.27 -4.69 -13.00
CA ARG A 159 5.89 -4.97 -11.69
C ARG A 159 4.91 -4.83 -10.54
N ILE A 160 4.04 -3.83 -10.58
CA ILE A 160 2.99 -3.65 -9.57
C ILE A 160 2.07 -4.87 -9.54
N LEU A 161 1.60 -5.34 -10.70
CA LEU A 161 0.72 -6.51 -10.79
C LEU A 161 1.46 -7.81 -10.41
N GLU A 162 2.73 -7.97 -10.77
CA GLU A 162 3.56 -9.10 -10.34
C GLU A 162 3.67 -9.16 -8.81
N VAL A 163 3.97 -8.03 -8.17
CA VAL A 163 4.04 -7.95 -6.70
C VAL A 163 2.68 -8.21 -6.08
N TYR A 164 1.60 -7.67 -6.63
CA TYR A 164 0.24 -7.94 -6.17
C TYR A 164 -0.05 -9.45 -6.15
N LEU A 165 0.11 -10.11 -7.28
CA LEU A 165 -0.20 -11.54 -7.46
C LEU A 165 0.68 -12.46 -6.60
N ASN A 166 1.81 -11.97 -6.12
CA ASN A 166 2.72 -12.68 -5.21
C ASN A 166 2.55 -12.32 -3.73
N SER A 167 1.68 -11.36 -3.40
CA SER A 167 1.60 -10.83 -2.03
C SER A 167 0.19 -10.64 -1.49
N VAL A 168 -0.84 -10.73 -2.33
CA VAL A 168 -2.23 -10.69 -1.85
C VAL A 168 -2.55 -11.98 -1.09
N GLU A 169 -3.28 -11.84 0.01
CA GLU A 169 -3.81 -12.94 0.80
C GLU A 169 -5.06 -13.48 0.11
N TRP A 170 -5.04 -14.75 -0.29
CA TRP A 170 -6.14 -15.43 -0.98
C TRP A 170 -7.01 -16.23 -0.02
N ASP A 171 -6.40 -16.77 1.03
CA ASP A 171 -7.05 -17.45 2.13
C ASP A 171 -6.23 -17.22 3.41
N ASP A 172 -6.71 -17.61 4.57
CA ASP A 172 -6.06 -17.36 5.86
C ASP A 172 -4.62 -17.91 5.89
N GLY A 173 -3.65 -16.98 5.91
CA GLY A 173 -2.23 -17.31 5.85
C GLY A 173 -1.70 -17.74 4.48
N VAL A 174 -2.52 -17.76 3.41
CA VAL A 174 -2.14 -18.17 2.06
C VAL A 174 -1.89 -16.95 1.19
N PHE A 175 -0.63 -16.67 0.87
CA PHE A 175 -0.19 -15.47 0.17
C PHE A 175 0.36 -15.80 -1.22
N GLY A 176 -0.17 -15.08 -2.22
CA GLY A 176 0.24 -15.18 -3.60
C GLY A 176 -0.39 -16.34 -4.36
N ALA A 177 -0.45 -16.16 -5.68
CA ALA A 177 -1.17 -17.03 -6.60
C ALA A 177 -0.69 -18.49 -6.59
N GLU A 178 0.62 -18.72 -6.46
CA GLU A 178 1.17 -20.09 -6.45
C GLU A 178 0.80 -20.84 -5.17
N ALA A 179 0.86 -20.17 -4.01
CA ALA A 179 0.45 -20.79 -2.75
C ALA A 179 -1.05 -21.09 -2.78
N ALA A 180 -1.88 -20.18 -3.29
CA ALA A 180 -3.31 -20.38 -3.46
C ALA A 180 -3.62 -21.56 -4.38
N ALA A 181 -2.94 -21.67 -5.53
CA ALA A 181 -3.14 -22.77 -6.47
C ALA A 181 -2.72 -24.16 -5.93
N ARG A 182 -1.82 -24.18 -4.92
CA ARG A 182 -1.43 -25.43 -4.26
C ARG A 182 -2.35 -25.78 -3.08
N HIS A 183 -3.02 -24.77 -2.52
CA HIS A 183 -3.89 -24.92 -1.37
C HIS A 183 -5.27 -25.48 -1.78
N HIS A 184 -5.74 -25.13 -2.96
CA HIS A 184 -7.02 -25.56 -3.57
C HIS A 184 -6.81 -26.62 -4.65
#